data_d7d1f6f8dedb02e173cd540c92f0663f
#
_entry.id   d7d1f6f8dedb02e173cd540c92f0663f
#
_cell.length_a   1.000
_cell.length_b   1.000
_cell.length_c   1.000
_cell.angle_alpha   90.00
_cell.angle_beta   90.00
_cell.angle_gamma   90.00
#
_symmetry.space_group_name_H-M   'P 1'
#
loop_
_entity.id
_entity.type
_entity.pdbx_description
1 polymer ?
#
loop_
_entity_poly.entity_id
_entity_poly.type
_entity_poly.pdbx_seq_one_letter_code
_entity_poly.pdbx_strand_id
1 'polypeptide(L)'
;AGVSSVSERWDPDKKCLIDLLWDLWKTDDPDSPRPHVVHRLDKDTTGVILFARHGEAQAALRQQFMDRTPQKTYHTLVEGLPEPPRGDLTCHVEEHPGKPGTMRICRQGKECESAFDLQKAYDHHSWVEVRPKTGRTHQVRLTMAQLGSPCCSDPVYGSGSPLLLSTYKRSYNPGRGEEERPVASRLGLQPSKIVCRH
;
A
#
# COMPACT_ATOMS: atom_id res chain seq x y z
N ALA A 1 3.83 8.41 3.47
CA ALA A 1 2.46 8.47 2.95
C ALA A 1 2.13 9.89 2.48
N GLY A 2 1.13 10.03 1.59
CA GLY A 2 0.69 11.32 1.08
C GLY A 2 1.50 11.88 -0.09
N VAL A 3 2.52 11.17 -0.55
CA VAL A 3 3.33 11.56 -1.71
C VAL A 3 3.15 10.53 -2.83
N SER A 4 2.80 10.99 -4.03
CA SER A 4 2.70 10.12 -5.21
C SER A 4 4.05 9.62 -5.64
N SER A 5 4.13 8.38 -6.11
CA SER A 5 5.39 7.80 -6.61
C SER A 5 5.88 8.49 -7.89
N VAL A 6 4.93 8.97 -8.70
CA VAL A 6 5.16 9.64 -9.99
C VAL A 6 4.25 10.86 -10.09
N SER A 7 4.55 11.77 -11.01
CA SER A 7 3.73 12.96 -11.27
C SER A 7 2.25 12.61 -11.54
N GLU A 8 1.35 13.34 -10.95
CA GLU A 8 -0.10 13.20 -11.14
C GLU A 8 -0.54 14.07 -12.32
N ARG A 9 -1.41 13.54 -13.19
CA ARG A 9 -1.86 14.26 -14.39
C ARG A 9 -2.60 15.58 -14.09
N TRP A 10 -3.27 15.62 -12.94
CA TRP A 10 -4.07 16.79 -12.49
C TRP A 10 -3.29 17.80 -11.66
N ASP A 11 -2.06 17.46 -11.25
CA ASP A 11 -1.19 18.32 -10.46
C ASP A 11 0.28 18.08 -10.88
N PRO A 12 0.66 18.47 -12.11
CA PRO A 12 1.99 18.17 -12.66
C PRO A 12 3.12 18.93 -11.96
N ASP A 13 2.82 20.04 -11.32
CA ASP A 13 3.81 20.90 -10.65
C ASP A 13 4.15 20.40 -9.24
N LYS A 14 3.33 19.50 -8.70
CA LYS A 14 3.58 18.91 -7.39
C LYS A 14 4.70 17.89 -7.44
N LYS A 15 5.75 18.14 -6.64
CA LYS A 15 6.85 17.18 -6.49
C LYS A 15 6.35 15.82 -6.05
N CYS A 16 6.72 14.80 -6.80
CA CYS A 16 6.46 13.41 -6.49
C CYS A 16 7.71 12.73 -5.89
N LEU A 17 7.59 11.48 -5.47
CA LEU A 17 8.67 10.77 -4.78
C LEU A 17 9.95 10.68 -5.61
N ILE A 18 9.83 10.45 -6.91
CA ILE A 18 11.01 10.38 -7.79
C ILE A 18 11.76 11.72 -7.88
N ASP A 19 11.05 12.84 -7.82
CA ASP A 19 11.66 14.17 -7.83
C ASP A 19 12.40 14.44 -6.52
N LEU A 20 11.77 14.08 -5.38
CA LEU A 20 12.39 14.19 -4.06
C LEU A 20 13.64 13.31 -3.93
N LEU A 21 13.60 12.09 -4.49
CA LEU A 21 14.75 11.20 -4.52
C LEU A 21 15.88 11.77 -5.39
N TRP A 22 15.54 12.34 -6.53
CA TRP A 22 16.52 12.97 -7.40
C TRP A 22 17.16 14.22 -6.75
N ASP A 23 16.36 15.06 -6.10
CA ASP A 23 16.87 16.19 -5.33
C ASP A 23 17.85 15.72 -4.24
N LEU A 24 17.51 14.63 -3.53
CA LEU A 24 18.40 14.04 -2.53
C LEU A 24 19.71 13.53 -3.13
N TRP A 25 19.66 12.83 -4.26
CA TRP A 25 20.89 12.32 -4.92
C TRP A 25 21.81 13.45 -5.36
N LYS A 26 21.25 14.57 -5.84
CA LYS A 26 22.04 15.73 -6.25
C LYS A 26 22.73 16.45 -5.08
N THR A 27 22.33 16.20 -3.85
CA THR A 27 23.08 16.72 -2.68
C THR A 27 24.44 16.03 -2.52
N ASP A 28 24.51 14.74 -2.89
CA ASP A 28 25.74 13.95 -2.79
C ASP A 28 26.57 14.03 -4.07
N ASP A 29 25.90 14.06 -5.24
CA ASP A 29 26.48 14.15 -6.56
C ASP A 29 25.59 15.02 -7.47
N PRO A 30 26.00 16.30 -7.73
CA PRO A 30 25.22 17.22 -8.57
C PRO A 30 24.92 16.73 -9.99
N ASP A 31 25.78 15.87 -10.54
CA ASP A 31 25.64 15.28 -11.87
C ASP A 31 24.84 13.98 -11.90
N SER A 32 24.30 13.56 -10.75
CA SER A 32 23.50 12.34 -10.64
C SER A 32 22.32 12.33 -11.63
N PRO A 33 22.19 11.27 -12.46
CA PRO A 33 21.08 11.15 -13.38
C PRO A 33 19.77 10.98 -12.63
N ARG A 34 18.66 11.42 -13.25
CA ARG A 34 17.34 11.22 -12.67
C ARG A 34 17.02 9.73 -12.53
N PRO A 35 16.51 9.25 -11.36
CA PRO A 35 16.07 7.88 -11.20
C PRO A 35 14.95 7.50 -12.17
N HIS A 36 14.86 6.22 -12.51
CA HIS A 36 13.84 5.70 -13.40
C HIS A 36 12.78 4.90 -12.63
N VAL A 37 11.51 5.15 -12.96
CA VAL A 37 10.37 4.45 -12.34
C VAL A 37 10.29 3.02 -12.88
N VAL A 38 10.20 2.06 -11.97
CA VAL A 38 10.01 0.64 -12.26
C VAL A 38 8.56 0.22 -11.96
N HIS A 39 8.08 0.57 -10.76
CA HIS A 39 6.70 0.33 -10.30
C HIS A 39 6.25 1.49 -9.42
N ARG A 40 5.02 1.40 -8.91
CA ARG A 40 4.43 2.44 -8.07
C ARG A 40 3.80 1.85 -6.82
N LEU A 41 3.70 2.68 -5.77
CA LEU A 41 2.85 2.47 -4.61
C LEU A 41 1.66 3.42 -4.68
N ASP A 42 0.59 3.06 -3.99
CA ASP A 42 -0.53 3.98 -3.76
C ASP A 42 -0.07 5.14 -2.86
N LYS A 43 -0.64 6.31 -3.04
CA LYS A 43 -0.23 7.57 -2.39
C LYS A 43 -0.15 7.46 -0.86
N ASP A 44 -1.09 6.74 -0.25
CA ASP A 44 -1.18 6.59 1.20
C ASP A 44 -0.42 5.37 1.74
N THR A 45 0.15 4.56 0.86
CA THR A 45 0.96 3.40 1.22
C THR A 45 2.40 3.83 1.50
N THR A 46 2.96 3.34 2.60
CA THR A 46 4.39 3.52 2.95
C THR A 46 5.13 2.20 2.83
N GLY A 47 6.41 2.23 2.52
CA GLY A 47 7.25 1.01 2.52
C GLY A 47 8.24 0.95 1.38
N VAL A 48 8.64 -0.26 1.00
CA VAL A 48 9.67 -0.51 0.00
C VAL A 48 9.16 -0.19 -1.40
N ILE A 49 9.90 0.67 -2.11
CA ILE A 49 9.72 0.97 -3.53
C ILE A 49 11.07 0.89 -4.23
N LEU A 50 11.07 0.42 -5.46
CA LEU A 50 12.27 0.22 -6.27
C LEU A 50 12.32 1.23 -7.41
N PHE A 51 13.47 1.90 -7.56
CA PHE A 51 13.82 2.75 -8.70
C PHE A 51 15.08 2.21 -9.37
N ALA A 52 15.19 2.37 -10.68
CA ALA A 52 16.39 2.02 -11.40
C ALA A 52 17.31 3.26 -11.55
N ARG A 53 18.62 3.06 -11.53
CA ARG A 53 19.61 4.13 -11.68
C ARG A 53 19.88 4.50 -13.14
N HIS A 54 19.63 3.60 -14.08
CA HIS A 54 19.83 3.80 -15.51
C HIS A 54 18.80 3.03 -16.34
N GLY A 55 18.68 3.39 -17.62
CA GLY A 55 17.63 2.89 -18.51
C GLY A 55 17.66 1.37 -18.72
N GLU A 56 18.83 0.75 -18.80
CA GLU A 56 18.95 -0.72 -18.97
C GLU A 56 18.37 -1.46 -17.75
N ALA A 57 18.75 -1.03 -16.54
CA ALA A 57 18.18 -1.60 -15.31
C ALA A 57 16.67 -1.37 -15.23
N GLN A 58 16.19 -0.19 -15.67
CA GLN A 58 14.75 0.07 -15.76
C GLN A 58 14.05 -0.93 -16.69
N ALA A 59 14.60 -1.13 -17.90
CA ALA A 59 14.02 -2.03 -18.90
C ALA A 59 13.96 -3.47 -18.36
N ALA A 60 15.06 -3.97 -17.80
CA ALA A 60 15.16 -5.31 -17.24
C ALA A 60 14.16 -5.52 -16.07
N LEU A 61 14.08 -4.56 -15.15
CA LEU A 61 13.16 -4.65 -14.02
C LEU A 61 11.71 -4.51 -14.47
N ARG A 62 11.38 -3.58 -15.36
CA ARG A 62 10.01 -3.43 -15.89
C ARG A 62 9.54 -4.70 -16.58
N GLN A 63 10.42 -5.38 -17.34
CA GLN A 63 10.07 -6.66 -17.96
C GLN A 63 9.67 -7.69 -16.89
N GLN A 64 10.44 -7.81 -15.81
CA GLN A 64 10.07 -8.70 -14.70
C GLN A 64 8.70 -8.36 -14.11
N PHE A 65 8.39 -7.06 -13.89
CA PHE A 65 7.07 -6.66 -13.40
C PHE A 65 5.93 -6.96 -14.40
N MET A 66 6.19 -6.85 -15.71
CA MET A 66 5.24 -7.25 -16.75
C MET A 66 4.99 -8.75 -16.74
N ASP A 67 6.03 -9.54 -16.56
CA ASP A 67 6.01 -11.02 -16.49
C ASP A 67 5.51 -11.52 -15.11
N ARG A 68 5.24 -10.62 -14.16
CA ARG A 68 4.78 -10.92 -12.79
C ARG A 68 5.73 -11.84 -12.02
N THR A 69 7.02 -11.78 -12.29
CA THR A 69 8.05 -12.60 -11.61
C THR A 69 8.51 -12.03 -10.26
N PRO A 70 8.47 -10.70 -9.98
CA PRO A 70 8.84 -10.19 -8.68
C PRO A 70 7.89 -10.65 -7.58
N GLN A 71 8.47 -11.20 -6.51
CA GLN A 71 7.72 -11.54 -5.31
C GLN A 71 7.61 -10.32 -4.41
N LYS A 72 6.38 -9.97 -4.05
CA LYS A 72 6.07 -8.83 -3.19
C LYS A 72 5.42 -9.32 -1.92
N THR A 73 5.90 -8.82 -0.79
CA THR A 73 5.30 -9.09 0.51
C THR A 73 4.85 -7.76 1.12
N TYR A 74 3.61 -7.74 1.55
CA TYR A 74 3.00 -6.63 2.27
C TYR A 74 2.63 -7.08 3.66
N HIS A 75 2.78 -6.18 4.61
CA HIS A 75 2.18 -6.34 5.93
C HIS A 75 1.09 -5.29 6.10
N THR A 76 0.00 -5.70 6.70
CA THR A 76 -1.13 -4.81 6.99
C THR A 76 -1.70 -5.08 8.36
N LEU A 77 -2.05 -4.00 9.06
CA LEU A 77 -2.92 -4.08 10.21
C LEU A 77 -4.35 -3.92 9.71
N VAL A 78 -5.21 -4.87 10.01
CA VAL A 78 -6.61 -4.90 9.56
C VAL A 78 -7.58 -4.82 10.73
N GLU A 79 -8.78 -4.33 10.47
CA GLU A 79 -9.88 -4.31 11.43
C GLU A 79 -10.46 -5.72 11.59
N GLY A 80 -10.66 -6.17 12.82
CA GLY A 80 -11.21 -7.48 13.12
C GLY A 80 -10.27 -8.64 12.82
N LEU A 81 -10.86 -9.79 12.50
CA LEU A 81 -10.18 -11.05 12.21
C LEU A 81 -10.60 -11.54 10.81
N PRO A 82 -9.66 -11.73 9.89
CA PRO A 82 -9.99 -12.30 8.58
C PRO A 82 -10.39 -13.77 8.69
N GLU A 83 -11.49 -14.13 8.04
CA GLU A 83 -11.97 -15.52 7.93
C GLU A 83 -12.08 -15.92 6.46
N PRO A 84 -11.37 -16.99 6.06
CA PRO A 84 -10.43 -17.83 6.85
C PRO A 84 -9.16 -17.04 7.25
N PRO A 85 -8.36 -17.55 8.23
CA PRO A 85 -7.16 -16.84 8.68
C PRO A 85 -6.01 -16.86 7.65
N ARG A 86 -6.08 -17.70 6.63
CA ARG A 86 -5.13 -17.79 5.52
C ARG A 86 -5.79 -18.38 4.28
N GLY A 87 -5.23 -18.06 3.14
CA GLY A 87 -5.70 -18.61 1.86
C GLY A 87 -5.27 -17.79 0.66
N ASP A 88 -5.85 -18.14 -0.47
CA ASP A 88 -5.77 -17.39 -1.71
C ASP A 88 -7.14 -16.76 -2.00
N LEU A 89 -7.12 -15.51 -2.45
CA LEU A 89 -8.31 -14.81 -2.89
C LEU A 89 -8.11 -14.35 -4.33
N THR A 90 -9.05 -14.78 -5.18
CA THR A 90 -9.13 -14.36 -6.58
C THR A 90 -10.43 -13.64 -6.82
N CYS A 91 -10.36 -12.45 -7.39
CA CYS A 91 -11.52 -11.67 -7.80
C CYS A 91 -11.21 -10.90 -9.10
N HIS A 92 -12.19 -10.21 -9.62
CA HIS A 92 -12.01 -9.28 -10.75
C HIS A 92 -12.29 -7.86 -10.27
N VAL A 93 -11.47 -6.92 -10.73
CA VAL A 93 -11.54 -5.52 -10.29
C VAL A 93 -11.58 -4.58 -11.48
N GLU A 94 -12.29 -3.48 -11.30
CA GLU A 94 -12.37 -2.37 -12.26
C GLU A 94 -12.35 -1.03 -11.49
N GLU A 95 -12.11 0.06 -12.20
CA GLU A 95 -12.27 1.38 -11.63
C GLU A 95 -13.73 1.67 -11.30
N HIS A 96 -13.98 2.28 -10.13
CA HIS A 96 -15.34 2.57 -9.69
C HIS A 96 -15.93 3.70 -10.54
N PRO A 97 -17.08 3.50 -11.27
CA PRO A 97 -17.59 4.46 -12.23
C PRO A 97 -18.00 5.81 -11.62
N GLY A 98 -18.39 5.81 -10.37
CA GLY A 98 -18.83 7.02 -9.64
C GLY A 98 -17.79 7.60 -8.67
N LYS A 99 -16.60 6.99 -8.55
CA LYS A 99 -15.55 7.43 -7.63
C LYS A 99 -14.19 7.28 -8.31
N PRO A 100 -13.76 8.25 -9.14
CA PRO A 100 -12.49 8.20 -9.87
C PRO A 100 -11.30 7.93 -8.93
N GLY A 101 -10.34 7.13 -9.39
CA GLY A 101 -9.17 6.75 -8.60
C GLY A 101 -9.42 5.67 -7.54
N THR A 102 -10.64 5.17 -7.41
CA THR A 102 -10.97 4.02 -6.55
C THR A 102 -11.32 2.79 -7.38
N MET A 103 -11.16 1.62 -6.78
CA MET A 103 -11.44 0.35 -7.44
C MET A 103 -12.64 -0.32 -6.78
N ARG A 104 -13.34 -1.18 -7.54
CA ARG A 104 -14.39 -2.06 -7.00
C ARG A 104 -14.23 -3.47 -7.53
N ILE A 105 -14.78 -4.42 -6.81
CA ILE A 105 -14.91 -5.81 -7.27
C ILE A 105 -16.09 -5.88 -8.23
N CYS A 106 -15.94 -6.64 -9.32
CA CYS A 106 -16.93 -6.81 -10.37
C CYS A 106 -16.91 -8.25 -10.90
N ARG A 107 -17.87 -8.57 -11.79
CA ARG A 107 -17.92 -9.90 -12.42
C ARG A 107 -16.98 -10.03 -13.62
N GLN A 108 -16.74 -8.93 -14.32
CA GLN A 108 -15.92 -8.88 -15.54
C GLN A 108 -14.98 -7.68 -15.44
N GLY A 109 -13.74 -7.94 -15.11
CA GLY A 109 -12.72 -6.92 -14.94
C GLY A 109 -11.33 -7.53 -15.05
N LYS A 110 -10.34 -6.83 -14.53
CA LYS A 110 -8.98 -7.35 -14.48
C LYS A 110 -8.83 -8.31 -13.31
N GLU A 111 -8.32 -9.50 -13.57
CA GLU A 111 -8.00 -10.50 -12.55
C GLU A 111 -7.10 -9.91 -11.45
N CYS A 112 -7.44 -10.20 -10.22
CA CYS A 112 -6.79 -9.75 -9.01
C CYS A 112 -6.61 -10.96 -8.09
N GLU A 113 -5.37 -11.40 -7.88
CA GLU A 113 -5.03 -12.59 -7.10
C GLU A 113 -4.03 -12.24 -6.00
N SER A 114 -4.32 -12.65 -4.76
CA SER A 114 -3.48 -12.45 -3.59
C SER A 114 -3.54 -13.67 -2.68
N ALA A 115 -2.38 -14.10 -2.19
CA ALA A 115 -2.30 -14.98 -1.03
C ALA A 115 -2.22 -14.14 0.25
N PHE A 116 -2.80 -14.62 1.35
CA PHE A 116 -2.73 -13.95 2.65
C PHE A 116 -2.59 -14.95 3.78
N ASP A 117 -1.99 -14.49 4.89
CA ASP A 117 -1.75 -15.30 6.08
C ASP A 117 -1.81 -14.42 7.33
N LEU A 118 -2.70 -14.78 8.27
CA LEU A 118 -2.79 -14.15 9.57
C LEU A 118 -1.53 -14.45 10.38
N GLN A 119 -0.79 -13.41 10.72
CA GLN A 119 0.43 -13.52 11.51
C GLN A 119 0.15 -13.42 13.02
N LYS A 120 -0.77 -12.51 13.39
CA LYS A 120 -1.17 -12.34 14.79
C LYS A 120 -2.56 -11.70 14.89
N ALA A 121 -3.37 -12.24 15.77
CA ALA A 121 -4.65 -11.65 16.17
C ALA A 121 -4.50 -10.85 17.47
N TYR A 122 -5.20 -9.73 17.53
CA TYR A 122 -5.39 -8.88 18.72
C TYR A 122 -6.89 -8.74 18.99
N ASP A 123 -7.29 -8.09 20.05
CA ASP A 123 -8.72 -7.99 20.45
C ASP A 123 -9.64 -7.42 19.37
N HIS A 124 -9.19 -6.38 18.66
CA HIS A 124 -9.99 -5.69 17.64
C HIS A 124 -9.34 -5.61 16.27
N HIS A 125 -8.11 -6.07 16.14
CA HIS A 125 -7.30 -5.94 14.93
C HIS A 125 -6.46 -7.18 14.71
N SER A 126 -5.97 -7.35 13.49
CA SER A 126 -5.09 -8.45 13.14
C SER A 126 -3.92 -7.96 12.29
N TRP A 127 -2.76 -8.57 12.51
CA TRP A 127 -1.57 -8.40 11.68
C TRP A 127 -1.54 -9.48 10.62
N VAL A 128 -1.57 -9.08 9.37
CA VAL A 128 -1.69 -9.98 8.21
C VAL A 128 -0.55 -9.74 7.24
N GLU A 129 0.04 -10.82 6.76
CA GLU A 129 0.93 -10.81 5.60
C GLU A 129 0.13 -11.06 4.32
N VAL A 130 0.35 -10.26 3.28
CA VAL A 130 -0.31 -10.41 1.98
C VAL A 130 0.74 -10.45 0.88
N ARG A 131 0.63 -11.44 0.00
CA ARG A 131 1.49 -11.68 -1.16
C ARG A 131 0.67 -11.55 -2.44
N PRO A 132 0.58 -10.33 -3.03
CA PRO A 132 -0.16 -10.13 -4.27
C PRO A 132 0.58 -10.78 -5.45
N LYS A 133 -0.09 -11.67 -6.17
CA LYS A 133 0.41 -12.34 -7.39
C LYS A 133 0.23 -11.45 -8.64
N THR A 134 -0.77 -10.57 -8.61
CA THR A 134 -1.02 -9.55 -9.62
C THR A 134 -0.59 -8.17 -9.11
N GLY A 135 -0.79 -7.09 -9.88
CA GLY A 135 -0.40 -5.72 -9.51
C GLY A 135 -1.52 -4.73 -9.83
N ARG A 136 -2.71 -4.90 -9.26
CA ARG A 136 -3.83 -3.99 -9.48
C ARG A 136 -3.80 -2.83 -8.51
N THR A 137 -4.34 -1.69 -8.92
CA THR A 137 -4.54 -0.55 -8.04
C THR A 137 -5.35 -0.96 -6.82
N HIS A 138 -4.93 -0.55 -5.63
CA HIS A 138 -5.55 -0.85 -4.34
C HIS A 138 -5.74 -2.35 -4.05
N GLN A 139 -4.97 -3.23 -4.69
CA GLN A 139 -5.18 -4.68 -4.64
C GLN A 139 -5.25 -5.24 -3.22
N VAL A 140 -4.24 -4.98 -2.39
CA VAL A 140 -4.20 -5.49 -1.00
C VAL A 140 -5.36 -4.95 -0.17
N ARG A 141 -5.67 -3.66 -0.33
CA ARG A 141 -6.78 -2.99 0.36
C ARG A 141 -8.13 -3.64 0.03
N LEU A 142 -8.38 -3.91 -1.26
CA LEU A 142 -9.59 -4.62 -1.72
C LEU A 142 -9.63 -6.07 -1.26
N THR A 143 -8.49 -6.79 -1.29
CA THR A 143 -8.40 -8.16 -0.80
C THR A 143 -8.85 -8.25 0.66
N MET A 144 -8.31 -7.37 1.51
CA MET A 144 -8.66 -7.37 2.93
C MET A 144 -10.09 -6.90 3.19
N ALA A 145 -10.57 -5.89 2.47
CA ALA A 145 -11.96 -5.44 2.57
C ALA A 145 -12.96 -6.53 2.16
N GLN A 146 -12.64 -7.32 1.13
CA GLN A 146 -13.48 -8.45 0.69
C GLN A 146 -13.57 -9.56 1.73
N LEU A 147 -12.53 -9.75 2.55
CA LEU A 147 -12.52 -10.68 3.66
C LEU A 147 -13.24 -10.14 4.91
N GLY A 148 -13.88 -8.97 4.81
CA GLY A 148 -14.54 -8.32 5.95
C GLY A 148 -13.59 -7.73 6.99
N SER A 149 -12.29 -7.68 6.68
CA SER A 149 -11.24 -7.17 7.57
C SER A 149 -10.42 -6.10 6.82
N PRO A 150 -10.97 -4.89 6.57
CA PRO A 150 -10.29 -3.85 5.83
C PRO A 150 -9.03 -3.37 6.56
N CYS A 151 -8.09 -2.78 5.81
CA CYS A 151 -6.90 -2.19 6.39
C CYS A 151 -7.28 -1.07 7.37
N CYS A 152 -6.62 -1.02 8.52
CA CYS A 152 -6.83 0.05 9.50
C CYS A 152 -6.60 1.43 8.88
N SER A 153 -7.42 2.38 9.29
CA SER A 153 -7.37 3.77 8.79
C SER A 153 -7.44 3.88 7.26
N ASP A 154 -8.12 2.95 6.60
CA ASP A 154 -8.39 3.04 5.16
C ASP A 154 -9.64 3.89 4.91
N PRO A 155 -9.50 5.11 4.35
CA PRO A 155 -10.64 6.01 4.17
C PRO A 155 -11.53 5.63 2.98
N VAL A 156 -11.14 4.63 2.19
CA VAL A 156 -11.85 4.23 0.96
C VAL A 156 -12.58 2.90 1.15
N TYR A 157 -11.93 1.93 1.78
CA TYR A 157 -12.44 0.55 1.88
C TYR A 157 -12.68 0.10 3.33
N GLY A 158 -12.33 0.91 4.33
CA GLY A 158 -12.50 0.66 5.75
C GLY A 158 -13.22 1.80 6.47
N SER A 159 -13.07 1.87 7.78
CA SER A 159 -13.66 2.90 8.63
C SER A 159 -13.07 4.29 8.41
N GLY A 160 -11.81 4.37 7.93
CA GLY A 160 -11.03 5.60 7.87
C GLY A 160 -10.64 6.16 9.25
N SER A 161 -11.09 5.52 10.32
CA SER A 161 -10.85 6.00 11.69
C SER A 161 -9.39 5.80 12.10
N PRO A 162 -8.80 6.75 12.82
CA PRO A 162 -7.47 6.56 13.39
C PRO A 162 -7.50 5.50 14.49
N LEU A 163 -6.37 4.81 14.65
CA LEU A 163 -6.19 3.86 15.73
C LEU A 163 -5.86 4.60 17.03
N LEU A 164 -6.72 4.50 18.02
CA LEU A 164 -6.59 5.18 19.31
C LEU A 164 -6.21 4.18 20.40
N LEU A 165 -5.37 4.62 21.35
CA LEU A 165 -5.00 3.79 22.50
C LEU A 165 -6.19 3.55 23.43
N SER A 166 -7.11 4.51 23.53
CA SER A 166 -8.37 4.40 24.30
C SER A 166 -9.24 3.23 23.84
N THR A 167 -9.13 2.79 22.59
CA THR A 167 -9.83 1.60 22.07
C THR A 167 -9.41 0.32 22.81
N TYR A 168 -8.18 0.26 23.32
CA TYR A 168 -7.61 -0.93 23.96
C TYR A 168 -7.48 -0.78 25.48
N LYS A 169 -7.25 0.43 25.94
CA LYS A 169 -6.95 0.70 27.35
C LYS A 169 -8.17 1.31 28.06
N ARG A 170 -8.92 0.50 28.80
CA ARG A 170 -10.18 0.88 29.48
C ARG A 170 -10.09 2.13 30.38
N SER A 171 -8.92 2.49 30.87
CA SER A 171 -8.72 3.66 31.74
C SER A 171 -7.69 4.61 31.17
N TYR A 172 -7.68 4.75 29.82
CA TYR A 172 -6.80 5.70 29.19
C TYR A 172 -7.26 7.13 29.47
N ASN A 173 -6.32 7.95 29.97
CA ASN A 173 -6.54 9.38 30.20
C ASN A 173 -5.47 10.15 29.41
N PRO A 174 -5.83 10.93 28.41
CA PRO A 174 -4.88 11.69 27.59
C PRO A 174 -4.24 12.88 28.35
N GLY A 175 -4.69 13.16 29.60
CA GLY A 175 -4.28 14.34 30.35
C GLY A 175 -5.41 15.40 30.37
N ARG A 176 -5.31 16.37 31.30
CA ARG A 176 -6.31 17.45 31.38
C ARG A 176 -6.19 18.37 30.18
N GLY A 177 -7.23 18.39 29.33
CA GLY A 177 -7.35 19.29 28.18
C GLY A 177 -6.52 18.90 26.94
N GLU A 178 -5.94 17.70 26.92
CA GLU A 178 -5.24 17.16 25.72
C GLU A 178 -6.17 16.23 24.94
N GLU A 179 -6.18 16.40 23.61
CA GLU A 179 -6.79 15.43 22.71
C GLU A 179 -5.90 14.20 22.59
N GLU A 180 -6.52 13.02 22.49
CA GLU A 180 -5.80 11.78 22.32
C GLU A 180 -5.04 11.77 20.99
N ARG A 181 -3.73 11.56 21.05
CA ARG A 181 -2.91 11.35 19.86
C ARG A 181 -3.06 9.91 19.36
N PRO A 182 -3.45 9.72 18.09
CA PRO A 182 -3.60 8.37 17.55
C PRO A 182 -2.28 7.60 17.53
N VAL A 183 -2.35 6.31 17.83
CA VAL A 183 -1.25 5.35 17.66
C VAL A 183 -0.90 5.24 16.17
N ALA A 184 -1.93 5.23 15.31
CA ALA A 184 -1.79 5.32 13.87
C ALA A 184 -2.97 6.09 13.28
N SER A 185 -2.68 7.06 12.41
CA SER A 185 -3.67 7.88 11.68
C SER A 185 -3.58 7.71 10.18
N ARG A 186 -2.68 6.87 9.71
CA ARG A 186 -2.45 6.58 8.29
C ARG A 186 -2.83 5.15 7.97
N LEU A 187 -3.06 4.88 6.69
CA LEU A 187 -3.33 3.54 6.17
C LEU A 187 -2.36 2.50 6.74
N GLY A 188 -2.90 1.50 7.41
CA GLY A 188 -2.16 0.41 8.06
C GLY A 188 -1.63 -0.61 7.04
N LEU A 189 -0.97 -0.16 5.97
CA LEU A 189 -0.47 -1.00 4.88
C LEU A 189 0.96 -0.63 4.50
N GLN A 190 1.83 -1.66 4.41
CA GLN A 190 3.24 -1.47 4.10
C GLN A 190 3.79 -2.62 3.24
N PRO A 191 4.24 -2.41 2.00
CA PRO A 191 5.15 -3.33 1.32
C PRO A 191 6.45 -3.41 2.11
N SER A 192 6.79 -4.60 2.55
CA SER A 192 7.96 -4.86 3.40
C SER A 192 9.11 -5.50 2.62
N LYS A 193 8.80 -6.19 1.52
CA LYS A 193 9.79 -6.91 0.72
C LYS A 193 9.41 -6.97 -0.75
N ILE A 194 10.43 -6.79 -1.60
CA ILE A 194 10.37 -7.05 -3.05
C ILE A 194 11.58 -7.89 -3.39
N VAL A 195 11.36 -9.02 -4.06
CA VAL A 195 12.43 -9.90 -4.58
C VAL A 195 12.37 -9.88 -6.09
N CYS A 196 13.45 -9.41 -6.72
CA CYS A 196 13.65 -9.40 -8.16
C CYS A 196 14.93 -10.19 -8.49
N ARG A 197 15.06 -10.63 -9.75
CA ARG A 197 16.32 -11.16 -10.26
C ARG A 197 17.21 -9.98 -10.66
N HIS A 198 18.49 -10.11 -10.34
CA HIS A 198 19.54 -9.18 -10.79
C HIS A 198 20.16 -9.69 -12.06
#